data_f5bf451862ff6e1f33e64d4f7f250261
#
_entry.id   f5bf451862ff6e1f33e64d4f7f250261
#
_cell.length_a   1.000
_cell.length_b   1.000
_cell.length_c   1.000
_cell.angle_alpha   90.00
_cell.angle_beta   90.00
_cell.angle_gamma   90.00
#
_symmetry.space_group_name_H-M   'P 1'
#
loop_
_entity.id
_entity.type
_entity.pdbx_description
1 polymer ?
#
loop_
_entity_poly.entity_id
_entity_poly.type
_entity_poly.pdbx_seq_one_letter_code
_entity_poly.pdbx_strand_id
1 'polypeptide(L)'
;MSPVKKNKTRRNVKFCKIRIQKQISNWRKELSTLAETGTGSDNGKLNRKKRKIFQKYSVTNAREVAQLTETLKQKLQAKAQRIRRYEKKENQYSQNKVCKENTKKFYRNLGVKNIEAREPLSMAEAETYWKSLWGEEAQHTERAE
;
A
#
# COMPACT_ATOMS: atom_id res chain seq x y z
N MET A 1 -36.30 -2.47 -3.77
CA MET A 1 -34.88 -2.88 -3.63
C MET A 1 -34.18 -1.94 -2.65
N SER A 2 -33.83 -2.42 -1.46
CA SER A 2 -33.46 -1.59 -0.30
C SER A 2 -32.02 -1.08 -0.34
N PRO A 3 -31.75 0.25 -0.24
CA PRO A 3 -30.41 0.82 -0.26
C PRO A 3 -29.63 0.69 1.07
N VAL A 4 -30.23 0.12 2.11
CA VAL A 4 -29.72 0.19 3.50
C VAL A 4 -28.51 -0.69 3.79
N LYS A 5 -28.26 -1.78 3.06
CA LYS A 5 -27.16 -2.71 3.37
C LYS A 5 -25.75 -2.19 3.02
N LYS A 6 -25.61 -1.29 2.04
CA LYS A 6 -24.30 -0.81 1.56
C LYS A 6 -23.57 0.14 2.54
N ASN A 7 -24.28 0.90 3.36
CA ASN A 7 -23.66 1.88 4.27
C ASN A 7 -23.05 1.26 5.54
N LYS A 8 -23.59 0.14 6.02
CA LYS A 8 -23.12 -0.54 7.25
C LYS A 8 -21.72 -1.15 7.04
N THR A 9 -21.49 -1.78 5.90
CA THR A 9 -20.19 -2.39 5.55
C THR A 9 -19.07 -1.37 5.41
N ARG A 10 -19.36 -0.19 4.84
CA ARG A 10 -18.38 0.88 4.63
C ARG A 10 -17.94 1.56 5.94
N ARG A 11 -18.86 1.74 6.90
CA ARG A 11 -18.53 2.22 8.25
C ARG A 11 -17.62 1.25 8.98
N ASN A 12 -17.91 -0.04 8.93
CA ASN A 12 -17.10 -1.07 9.56
C ASN A 12 -15.66 -1.11 9.03
N VAL A 13 -15.45 -0.93 7.72
CA VAL A 13 -14.11 -0.89 7.12
C VAL A 13 -13.29 0.30 7.64
N LYS A 14 -13.90 1.49 7.75
CA LYS A 14 -13.21 2.66 8.31
C LYS A 14 -12.76 2.43 9.76
N PHE A 15 -13.62 1.89 10.60
CA PHE A 15 -13.27 1.57 11.99
C PHE A 15 -12.16 0.52 12.08
N CYS A 16 -12.21 -0.52 11.24
CA CYS A 16 -11.14 -1.50 11.17
C CYS A 16 -9.79 -0.88 10.74
N LYS A 17 -9.80 0.03 9.76
CA LYS A 17 -8.60 0.74 9.30
C LYS A 17 -7.98 1.58 10.42
N ILE A 18 -8.79 2.38 11.12
CA ILE A 18 -8.34 3.22 12.25
C ILE A 18 -7.75 2.36 13.37
N ARG A 19 -8.42 1.24 13.72
CA ARG A 19 -7.92 0.33 14.74
C ARG A 19 -6.57 -0.27 14.36
N ILE A 20 -6.39 -0.68 13.11
CA ILE A 20 -5.12 -1.23 12.63
C ILE A 20 -4.04 -0.14 12.61
N GLN A 21 -4.33 1.08 12.17
CA GLN A 21 -3.40 2.21 12.18
C GLN A 21 -2.92 2.52 13.60
N LYS A 22 -3.83 2.50 14.59
CA LYS A 22 -3.48 2.68 16.00
C LYS A 22 -2.55 1.57 16.51
N GLN A 23 -2.81 0.31 16.14
CA GLN A 23 -1.93 -0.81 16.48
C GLN A 23 -0.53 -0.64 15.88
N ILE A 24 -0.43 -0.28 14.60
CA ILE A 24 0.83 -0.01 13.91
C ILE A 24 1.61 1.12 14.60
N SER A 25 0.94 2.23 14.93
CA SER A 25 1.55 3.35 15.65
C SER A 25 2.12 2.92 17.01
N ASN A 26 1.38 2.11 17.77
CA ASN A 26 1.85 1.61 19.05
C ASN A 26 3.07 0.71 18.90
N TRP A 27 3.06 -0.23 17.97
CA TRP A 27 4.21 -1.12 17.74
C TRP A 27 5.45 -0.38 17.22
N ARG A 28 5.27 0.66 16.41
CA ARG A 28 6.39 1.54 16.00
C ARG A 28 7.02 2.25 17.19
N LYS A 29 6.21 2.74 18.13
CA LYS A 29 6.71 3.37 19.38
C LYS A 29 7.43 2.35 20.25
N GLU A 30 6.92 1.13 20.37
CA GLU A 30 7.58 0.06 21.12
C GLU A 30 8.93 -0.32 20.49
N LEU A 31 8.97 -0.50 19.16
CA LEU A 31 10.20 -0.77 18.41
C LEU A 31 11.23 0.36 18.52
N SER A 32 10.82 1.63 18.42
CA SER A 32 11.71 2.78 18.65
C SER A 32 12.31 2.73 20.05
N THR A 33 11.47 2.50 21.08
CA THR A 33 11.95 2.38 22.47
C THR A 33 12.95 1.23 22.65
N LEU A 34 12.75 0.10 21.97
CA LEU A 34 13.67 -1.03 22.01
C LEU A 34 14.99 -0.74 21.26
N ALA A 35 14.94 -0.01 20.15
CA ALA A 35 16.11 0.35 19.34
C ALA A 35 17.02 1.38 20.04
N GLU A 36 16.43 2.37 20.71
CA GLU A 36 17.17 3.42 21.44
C GLU A 36 18.02 2.89 22.59
N THR A 37 17.87 1.62 22.96
CA THR A 37 18.62 1.00 24.05
C THR A 37 20.08 0.70 23.75
N GLY A 38 20.49 0.80 22.48
CA GLY A 38 21.89 0.59 22.05
C GLY A 38 22.78 1.84 22.14
N THR A 39 22.23 3.03 22.38
CA THR A 39 22.96 4.30 22.25
C THR A 39 23.43 4.92 23.58
N GLY A 40 23.47 4.16 24.68
CA GLY A 40 24.13 4.60 25.93
C GLY A 40 23.48 5.81 26.64
N SER A 41 22.35 6.30 26.19
CA SER A 41 21.63 7.40 26.84
C SER A 41 20.84 6.88 28.03
N ASP A 42 21.38 7.14 29.24
CA ASP A 42 20.72 6.79 30.51
C ASP A 42 19.55 7.76 30.81
N ASN A 43 18.51 7.68 30.00
CA ASN A 43 17.32 8.50 30.14
C ASN A 43 16.29 7.76 31.03
N GLY A 44 16.11 8.17 32.28
CA GLY A 44 15.22 7.52 33.23
C GLY A 44 13.77 7.34 32.72
N LYS A 45 13.30 8.26 31.85
CA LYS A 45 12.00 8.13 31.17
C LYS A 45 11.99 6.96 30.15
N LEU A 46 13.09 6.75 29.44
CA LEU A 46 13.25 5.66 28.48
C LEU A 46 13.29 4.30 29.21
N ASN A 47 14.05 4.22 30.29
CA ASN A 47 14.14 3.02 31.13
C ASN A 47 12.77 2.63 31.71
N ARG A 48 11.96 3.60 32.13
CA ARG A 48 10.58 3.34 32.59
C ARG A 48 9.66 2.79 31.50
N LYS A 49 9.77 3.31 30.26
CA LYS A 49 9.00 2.79 29.10
C LYS A 49 9.43 1.36 28.76
N LYS A 50 10.74 1.11 28.77
CA LYS A 50 11.34 -0.20 28.51
C LYS A 50 10.85 -1.25 29.51
N ARG A 51 10.88 -0.94 30.82
CA ARG A 51 10.34 -1.83 31.86
C ARG A 51 8.89 -2.20 31.60
N LYS A 52 8.04 -1.25 31.19
CA LYS A 52 6.64 -1.52 30.84
C LYS A 52 6.50 -2.47 29.64
N ILE A 53 7.36 -2.34 28.62
CA ILE A 53 7.37 -3.24 27.46
C ILE A 53 7.81 -4.64 27.91
N PHE A 54 8.87 -4.76 28.70
CA PHE A 54 9.36 -6.04 29.20
C PHE A 54 8.31 -6.74 30.06
N GLN A 55 7.66 -6.01 30.96
CA GLN A 55 6.56 -6.54 31.76
C GLN A 55 5.37 -6.98 30.89
N LYS A 56 5.01 -6.20 29.87
CA LYS A 56 3.89 -6.51 28.96
C LYS A 56 4.12 -7.80 28.17
N TYR A 57 5.36 -8.06 27.76
CA TYR A 57 5.71 -9.22 26.93
C TYR A 57 6.43 -10.32 27.70
N SER A 58 6.58 -10.16 29.03
CA SER A 58 7.27 -11.12 29.95
C SER A 58 8.67 -11.47 29.46
N VAL A 59 9.42 -10.44 29.02
CA VAL A 59 10.77 -10.60 28.48
C VAL A 59 11.79 -10.35 29.60
N THR A 60 12.73 -11.29 29.79
CA THR A 60 13.77 -11.22 30.80
C THR A 60 15.18 -11.14 30.23
N ASN A 61 15.41 -11.76 29.08
CA ASN A 61 16.72 -11.95 28.49
C ASN A 61 16.92 -11.15 27.20
N ALA A 62 18.18 -10.79 26.89
CA ALA A 62 18.54 -10.09 25.65
C ALA A 62 18.12 -10.85 24.37
N ARG A 63 18.21 -12.19 24.40
CA ARG A 63 17.75 -13.06 23.30
C ARG A 63 16.24 -12.93 23.04
N GLU A 64 15.46 -12.87 24.11
CA GLU A 64 14.00 -12.69 24.04
C GLU A 64 13.64 -11.30 23.52
N VAL A 65 14.43 -10.26 23.85
CA VAL A 65 14.27 -8.90 23.28
C VAL A 65 14.44 -8.92 21.76
N ALA A 66 15.47 -9.63 21.27
CA ALA A 66 15.70 -9.76 19.84
C ALA A 66 14.54 -10.50 19.13
N GLN A 67 14.07 -11.60 19.73
CA GLN A 67 12.90 -12.33 19.21
C GLN A 67 11.62 -11.50 19.23
N LEU A 68 11.39 -10.73 20.31
CA LEU A 68 10.27 -9.82 20.40
C LEU A 68 10.33 -8.74 19.30
N THR A 69 11.51 -8.16 19.09
CA THR A 69 11.72 -7.15 18.04
C THR A 69 11.36 -7.70 16.67
N GLU A 70 11.81 -8.89 16.34
CA GLU A 70 11.51 -9.54 15.09
C GLU A 70 10.00 -9.87 14.95
N THR A 71 9.40 -10.39 16.00
CA THR A 71 7.95 -10.66 16.06
C THR A 71 7.13 -9.38 15.85
N LEU A 72 7.54 -8.26 16.46
CA LEU A 72 6.85 -6.97 16.27
C LEU A 72 7.00 -6.44 14.85
N LYS A 73 8.18 -6.59 14.23
CA LYS A 73 8.41 -6.23 12.82
C LYS A 73 7.49 -7.04 11.88
N GLN A 74 7.41 -8.36 12.07
CA GLN A 74 6.54 -9.23 11.28
C GLN A 74 5.06 -8.86 11.44
N LYS A 75 4.59 -8.64 12.68
CA LYS A 75 3.22 -8.18 12.96
C LYS A 75 2.93 -6.84 12.30
N LEU A 76 3.89 -5.90 12.33
CA LEU A 76 3.78 -4.60 11.71
C LEU A 76 3.66 -4.72 10.19
N GLN A 77 4.51 -5.54 9.56
CA GLN A 77 4.49 -5.81 8.12
C GLN A 77 3.15 -6.41 7.68
N ALA A 78 2.65 -7.41 8.40
CA ALA A 78 1.36 -8.05 8.11
C ALA A 78 0.19 -7.05 8.17
N LYS A 79 0.18 -6.17 9.20
CA LYS A 79 -0.87 -5.14 9.34
C LYS A 79 -0.75 -4.04 8.30
N ALA A 80 0.48 -3.64 7.94
CA ALA A 80 0.72 -2.67 6.87
C ALA A 80 0.22 -3.20 5.51
N GLN A 81 0.49 -4.47 5.19
CA GLN A 81 -0.05 -5.10 3.99
C GLN A 81 -1.59 -5.13 3.99
N ARG A 82 -2.20 -5.38 5.16
CA ARG A 82 -3.66 -5.35 5.28
C ARG A 82 -4.24 -3.96 4.99
N ILE A 83 -3.60 -2.89 5.46
CA ILE A 83 -4.01 -1.50 5.14
C ILE A 83 -3.88 -1.26 3.63
N ARG A 84 -2.75 -1.61 3.00
CA ARG A 84 -2.56 -1.46 1.56
C ARG A 84 -3.66 -2.16 0.75
N ARG A 85 -4.10 -3.35 1.18
CA ARG A 85 -5.23 -4.05 0.54
C ARG A 85 -6.55 -3.28 0.68
N TYR A 86 -6.81 -2.67 1.84
CA TYR A 86 -8.00 -1.82 2.02
C TYR A 86 -7.94 -0.58 1.14
N GLU A 87 -6.79 0.09 1.06
CA GLU A 87 -6.58 1.28 0.24
C GLU A 87 -6.74 0.95 -1.25
N LYS A 88 -6.15 -0.15 -1.70
CA LYS A 88 -6.33 -0.62 -3.09
C LYS A 88 -7.80 -0.85 -3.43
N LYS A 89 -8.55 -1.53 -2.56
CA LYS A 89 -9.99 -1.76 -2.76
C LYS A 89 -10.80 -0.46 -2.73
N GLU A 90 -10.47 0.46 -1.83
CA GLU A 90 -11.14 1.77 -1.72
C GLU A 90 -10.90 2.60 -2.99
N ASN A 91 -9.66 2.66 -3.48
CA ASN A 91 -9.30 3.34 -4.72
C ASN A 91 -10.00 2.72 -5.92
N GLN A 92 -9.97 1.40 -6.04
CA GLN A 92 -10.65 0.67 -7.12
C GLN A 92 -12.17 0.95 -7.12
N TYR A 93 -12.79 0.93 -5.93
CA TYR A 93 -14.20 1.27 -5.80
C TYR A 93 -14.49 2.72 -6.20
N SER A 94 -13.64 3.66 -5.78
CA SER A 94 -13.76 5.08 -6.13
C SER A 94 -13.62 5.30 -7.64
N GLN A 95 -12.63 4.67 -8.27
CA GLN A 95 -12.44 4.73 -9.73
C GLN A 95 -13.64 4.15 -10.48
N ASN A 96 -14.12 2.98 -10.08
CA ASN A 96 -15.29 2.35 -10.69
C ASN A 96 -16.55 3.22 -10.54
N LYS A 97 -16.69 3.92 -9.40
CA LYS A 97 -17.78 4.84 -9.16
C LYS A 97 -17.71 6.03 -10.13
N VAL A 98 -16.53 6.67 -10.22
CA VAL A 98 -16.31 7.80 -11.14
C VAL A 98 -16.54 7.37 -12.58
N CYS A 99 -16.07 6.19 -12.98
CA CYS A 99 -16.29 5.64 -14.32
C CYS A 99 -17.79 5.49 -14.65
N LYS A 100 -18.59 5.00 -13.68
CA LYS A 100 -20.04 4.82 -13.87
C LYS A 100 -20.82 6.13 -13.86
N GLU A 101 -20.43 7.09 -13.04
CA GLU A 101 -21.15 8.37 -12.88
C GLU A 101 -20.72 9.41 -13.91
N ASN A 102 -19.43 9.43 -14.28
CA ASN A 102 -18.89 10.41 -15.21
C ASN A 102 -17.65 9.89 -15.94
N THR A 103 -17.86 9.22 -17.05
CA THR A 103 -16.82 8.60 -17.88
C THR A 103 -15.80 9.65 -18.38
N LYS A 104 -16.25 10.85 -18.77
CA LYS A 104 -15.36 11.95 -19.23
C LYS A 104 -14.39 12.39 -18.12
N LYS A 105 -14.88 12.51 -16.87
CA LYS A 105 -14.06 12.82 -15.69
C LYS A 105 -13.09 11.70 -15.37
N PHE A 106 -13.52 10.45 -15.53
CA PHE A 106 -12.66 9.28 -15.33
C PHE A 106 -11.45 9.29 -16.25
N TYR A 107 -11.65 9.46 -17.57
CA TYR A 107 -10.56 9.52 -18.54
C TYR A 107 -9.65 10.73 -18.32
N ARG A 108 -10.20 11.90 -17.97
CA ARG A 108 -9.40 13.07 -17.64
C ARG A 108 -8.48 12.81 -16.44
N ASN A 109 -8.96 12.12 -15.42
CA ASN A 109 -8.16 11.77 -14.25
C ASN A 109 -7.08 10.72 -14.53
N LEU A 110 -7.26 9.85 -15.53
CA LEU A 110 -6.24 8.92 -15.99
C LEU A 110 -5.10 9.61 -16.75
N GLY A 111 -5.43 10.66 -17.50
CA GLY A 111 -4.46 11.42 -18.32
C GLY A 111 -3.60 12.42 -17.55
N VAL A 112 -3.93 12.71 -16.29
CA VAL A 112 -3.24 13.75 -15.45
C VAL A 112 -2.06 13.20 -14.66
N LYS A 113 -1.52 12.05 -14.96
CA LYS A 113 -0.16 11.75 -14.54
C LYS A 113 0.77 12.51 -15.47
N ASN A 114 1.46 13.53 -14.91
CA ASN A 114 2.55 14.24 -15.55
C ASN A 114 3.25 13.37 -16.59
N ILE A 115 2.75 13.41 -17.81
CA ILE A 115 3.59 13.19 -18.95
C ILE A 115 4.40 14.48 -18.95
N GLU A 116 5.58 14.47 -18.32
CA GLU A 116 6.62 15.42 -18.67
C GLU A 116 6.54 15.52 -20.17
N ALA A 117 6.35 16.75 -20.65
CA ALA A 117 6.08 17.01 -22.06
C ALA A 117 7.18 16.33 -22.89
N ARG A 118 6.93 15.08 -23.26
CA ARG A 118 7.74 14.45 -24.30
C ARG A 118 7.47 15.28 -25.52
N GLU A 119 8.53 15.71 -26.17
CA GLU A 119 8.44 16.39 -27.46
C GLU A 119 7.42 15.64 -28.32
N PRO A 120 6.48 16.34 -28.93
CA PRO A 120 5.48 15.70 -29.77
C PRO A 120 6.23 14.87 -30.83
N LEU A 121 5.94 13.57 -30.87
CA LEU A 121 6.48 12.67 -31.89
C LEU A 121 6.31 13.31 -33.26
N SER A 122 7.40 13.42 -34.03
CA SER A 122 7.33 13.93 -35.37
C SER A 122 6.41 13.01 -36.21
N MET A 123 5.70 13.57 -37.19
CA MET A 123 4.84 12.76 -38.07
C MET A 123 5.62 11.64 -38.77
N ALA A 124 6.89 11.86 -39.10
CA ALA A 124 7.77 10.88 -39.73
C ALA A 124 8.09 9.71 -38.80
N GLU A 125 8.32 9.98 -37.49
CA GLU A 125 8.55 8.94 -36.49
C GLU A 125 7.27 8.12 -36.22
N ALA A 126 6.12 8.78 -36.17
CA ALA A 126 4.84 8.11 -36.03
C ALA A 126 4.53 7.21 -37.26
N GLU A 127 4.77 7.69 -38.49
CA GLU A 127 4.61 6.87 -39.70
C GLU A 127 5.55 5.68 -39.74
N THR A 128 6.82 5.87 -39.35
CA THR A 128 7.82 4.79 -39.30
C THR A 128 7.39 3.74 -38.28
N TYR A 129 6.93 4.18 -37.10
CA TYR A 129 6.41 3.28 -36.06
C TYR A 129 5.21 2.48 -36.57
N TRP A 130 4.23 3.13 -37.18
CA TRP A 130 3.04 2.45 -37.67
C TRP A 130 3.34 1.54 -38.87
N LYS A 131 4.26 1.91 -39.75
CA LYS A 131 4.71 1.05 -40.85
C LYS A 131 5.44 -0.20 -40.32
N SER A 132 6.25 -0.08 -39.25
CA SER A 132 6.90 -1.26 -38.65
C SER A 132 5.91 -2.20 -38.01
N LEU A 133 4.80 -1.69 -37.47
CA LEU A 133 3.81 -2.50 -36.74
C LEU A 133 2.80 -3.18 -37.68
N TRP A 134 2.46 -2.53 -38.80
CA TRP A 134 1.42 -2.98 -39.72
C TRP A 134 1.96 -3.35 -41.10
N GLY A 135 3.24 -3.09 -41.39
CA GLY A 135 3.87 -3.32 -42.68
C GLY A 135 4.48 -4.70 -42.86
N GLU A 136 4.60 -5.50 -41.81
CA GLU A 136 5.00 -6.89 -41.96
C GLU A 136 3.75 -7.73 -42.24
N GLU A 137 3.66 -8.26 -43.46
CA GLU A 137 2.68 -9.29 -43.77
C GLU A 137 2.93 -10.48 -42.82
N ALA A 138 1.98 -10.71 -41.90
CA ALA A 138 1.98 -11.89 -41.12
C ALA A 138 1.92 -13.10 -42.07
N GLN A 139 3.02 -13.86 -42.17
CA GLN A 139 3.01 -15.13 -42.86
C GLN A 139 2.02 -16.02 -42.12
N HIS A 140 0.79 -16.06 -42.60
CA HIS A 140 -0.17 -17.09 -42.21
C HIS A 140 0.41 -18.42 -42.64
N THR A 141 0.96 -19.15 -41.68
CA THR A 141 1.23 -20.56 -41.87
C THR A 141 -0.13 -21.24 -42.06
N GLU A 142 -0.51 -21.45 -43.32
CA GLU A 142 -1.59 -22.39 -43.65
C GLU A 142 -1.19 -23.75 -43.11
N ARG A 143 -1.84 -24.11 -42.02
CA ARG A 143 -1.75 -25.48 -41.49
C ARG A 143 -2.50 -26.33 -42.50
N ALA A 144 -1.75 -27.05 -43.32
CA ALA A 144 -2.30 -28.11 -44.18
C ALA A 144 -2.95 -29.14 -43.25
N GLU A 145 -4.24 -29.40 -43.48
CA GLU A 145 -5.00 -30.50 -42.92
C GLU A 145 -4.49 -31.84 -43.47
#